data_b469506e8c472ad8f99fbe29de8eec45
#
_entry.id   b469506e8c472ad8f99fbe29de8eec45
#
_cell.length_a   1.000
_cell.length_b   1.000
_cell.length_c   1.000
_cell.angle_alpha   90.00
_cell.angle_beta   90.00
_cell.angle_gamma   90.00
#
_symmetry.space_group_name_H-M   'P 1'
#
loop_
_entity.id
_entity.type
_entity.pdbx_description
1 polymer ?
#
loop_
_entity_poly.entity_id
_entity_poly.type
_entity_poly.pdbx_seq_one_letter_code
_entity_poly.pdbx_strand_id
1 'polypeptide(L)'
;MSGGKERRLCLEVLQDRLYFAILFHKPKNSSSSSHYFCIDDELVYENFYADFGPLNLAMIYRYCCKLNKKLKSFTMLRKKIVHYAGIDQKKQVNAAFLIGCYCMIYLRESPEVIYRRLLFENMSYLPFRDAAFGTCSFHLTLLDCFHGVNKALQYGFLDFSTFDVDEYEHYEKAENGDFNWIIPKKFLAFSGPHARSRIENGYPHHAPEAYFPYFRRHNITTVIRLNKRVYDARRFRDGGFEHYDLFFADGSTPSDTIVRTFLNICENAEGAIAVHCKAGLGRTGTLIACYMMKHYRMTAAECMAWIRICRPGSVIGAQQHFLLEKQPELWLEGDMYRARLRKTSSITVTKILSGVDDITINDSKSQNASKKESEPYSDEEDTVTQGDKLRALKSRRQSKRNSIPLTIILQSSVHKSKKTEPGISANANIPKRTTRSTARKSSFKSLMPQRERRKRDALQQIRLCSAPIPRTRTVLR
;
A
#
# COMPACT_ATOMS: atom_id res chain seq x y z
N MET A 1 -31.04 42.14 10.08
CA MET A 1 -30.26 41.32 9.19
C MET A 1 -29.31 40.53 10.05
N SER A 2 -29.68 39.29 10.43
CA SER A 2 -28.86 38.41 11.30
C SER A 2 -27.79 37.76 10.44
N GLY A 3 -26.56 38.16 10.66
CA GLY A 3 -25.40 37.47 10.10
C GLY A 3 -25.35 36.08 10.64
N GLY A 4 -25.78 35.08 9.86
CA GLY A 4 -25.61 33.67 10.18
C GLY A 4 -24.12 33.39 10.36
N LYS A 5 -23.69 33.15 11.59
CA LYS A 5 -22.38 32.56 11.88
C LYS A 5 -22.36 31.22 11.18
N GLU A 6 -21.71 31.16 10.01
CA GLU A 6 -21.33 29.84 9.41
C GLU A 6 -20.70 28.99 10.51
N ARG A 7 -21.39 27.94 10.92
CA ARG A 7 -20.84 26.95 11.85
C ARG A 7 -19.61 26.32 11.14
N ARG A 8 -18.45 26.76 11.50
CA ARG A 8 -17.19 26.20 11.06
C ARG A 8 -16.80 25.12 12.07
N LEU A 9 -17.05 23.89 11.69
CA LEU A 9 -16.54 22.74 12.43
C LEU A 9 -15.01 22.70 12.23
N CYS A 10 -14.24 23.05 13.26
CA CYS A 10 -12.79 23.22 13.12
C CYS A 10 -12.07 22.64 14.34
N LEU A 11 -11.20 21.65 14.10
CA LEU A 11 -10.32 21.03 15.07
C LEU A 11 -8.92 21.64 14.97
N GLU A 12 -8.33 22.08 16.07
CA GLU A 12 -6.92 22.43 16.15
C GLU A 12 -6.07 21.14 16.30
N VAL A 13 -5.18 20.89 15.34
CA VAL A 13 -4.29 19.73 15.31
C VAL A 13 -2.91 20.05 15.92
N LEU A 14 -2.32 21.16 15.52
CA LEU A 14 -1.13 21.75 16.13
C LEU A 14 -1.46 23.15 16.60
N GLN A 15 -1.05 23.46 17.82
CA GLN A 15 -1.33 24.74 18.46
C GLN A 15 -0.96 25.91 17.52
N ASP A 16 -1.94 26.79 17.28
CA ASP A 16 -1.87 27.98 16.44
C ASP A 16 -1.34 27.78 15.01
N ARG A 17 -1.23 26.53 14.54
CA ARG A 17 -0.51 26.24 13.32
C ARG A 17 -1.26 25.36 12.30
N LEU A 18 -1.80 24.21 12.73
CA LEU A 18 -2.48 23.26 11.86
C LEU A 18 -3.90 23.00 12.36
N TYR A 19 -4.85 23.10 11.47
CA TYR A 19 -6.27 22.91 11.72
C TYR A 19 -6.88 21.91 10.73
N PHE A 20 -7.86 21.13 11.17
CA PHE A 20 -8.73 20.33 10.33
C PHE A 20 -10.15 20.84 10.41
N ALA A 21 -10.85 21.00 9.26
CA ALA A 21 -12.18 21.60 9.22
C ALA A 21 -13.10 20.90 8.22
N ILE A 22 -14.40 20.90 8.51
CA ILE A 22 -15.44 20.57 7.54
C ILE A 22 -16.12 21.88 7.13
N LEU A 23 -16.11 22.17 5.82
CA LEU A 23 -16.64 23.41 5.29
C LEU A 23 -17.75 23.15 4.26
N PHE A 24 -18.88 23.85 4.41
CA PHE A 24 -20.00 23.76 3.48
C PHE A 24 -19.69 24.42 2.13
N HIS A 25 -18.83 25.44 2.14
CA HIS A 25 -18.46 26.19 0.93
C HIS A 25 -16.93 26.30 0.85
N LYS A 26 -16.44 26.29 -0.37
CA LYS A 26 -15.00 26.54 -0.63
C LYS A 26 -14.65 27.95 -0.12
N PRO A 27 -13.66 28.08 0.77
CA PRO A 27 -13.30 29.38 1.31
C PRO A 27 -12.81 30.31 0.20
N LYS A 28 -13.28 31.55 0.22
CA LYS A 28 -12.81 32.63 -0.68
C LYS A 28 -11.35 32.92 -0.30
N ASN A 29 -10.43 32.51 -1.13
CA ASN A 29 -8.96 32.74 -1.06
C ASN A 29 -8.30 32.71 0.34
N SER A 30 -7.05 32.22 0.39
CA SER A 30 -6.21 32.29 1.60
C SER A 30 -6.06 33.74 2.07
N SER A 31 -6.41 34.02 3.32
CA SER A 31 -6.22 35.34 3.92
C SER A 31 -4.74 35.59 4.24
N SER A 32 -4.42 36.81 4.69
CA SER A 32 -3.07 37.12 5.21
C SER A 32 -2.68 36.20 6.38
N SER A 33 -3.67 35.80 7.20
CA SER A 33 -3.48 35.01 8.42
C SER A 33 -3.74 33.50 8.26
N SER A 34 -4.41 33.05 7.19
CA SER A 34 -4.81 31.64 7.04
C SER A 34 -4.61 31.14 5.62
N HIS A 35 -4.17 29.88 5.49
CA HIS A 35 -4.03 29.16 4.23
C HIS A 35 -4.90 27.91 4.25
N TYR A 36 -5.89 27.87 3.37
CA TYR A 36 -6.82 26.74 3.22
C TYR A 36 -6.34 25.82 2.09
N PHE A 37 -6.41 24.52 2.32
CA PHE A 37 -6.19 23.53 1.27
C PHE A 37 -7.11 22.33 1.46
N CYS A 38 -7.48 21.71 0.35
CA CYS A 38 -8.30 20.51 0.26
C CYS A 38 -7.59 19.47 -0.57
N ILE A 39 -7.88 18.20 -0.31
CA ILE A 39 -7.30 17.05 -1.05
C ILE A 39 -8.36 16.28 -1.81
N ASP A 40 -9.64 16.65 -1.68
CA ASP A 40 -10.80 15.87 -2.14
C ASP A 40 -10.80 15.55 -3.64
N ASP A 41 -10.18 16.41 -4.45
CA ASP A 41 -10.08 16.26 -5.91
C ASP A 41 -8.68 15.86 -6.37
N GLU A 42 -7.70 15.79 -5.46
CA GLU A 42 -6.31 15.45 -5.75
C GLU A 42 -5.98 14.01 -5.34
N LEU A 43 -6.44 13.59 -4.15
CA LEU A 43 -6.22 12.25 -3.61
C LEU A 43 -7.55 11.49 -3.63
N VAL A 44 -7.91 11.00 -4.82
CA VAL A 44 -9.21 10.36 -5.07
C VAL A 44 -9.05 8.84 -4.96
N TYR A 45 -9.92 8.23 -4.13
CA TYR A 45 -10.02 6.78 -4.08
C TYR A 45 -10.66 6.23 -5.36
N GLU A 46 -9.99 5.34 -6.03
CA GLU A 46 -10.52 4.65 -7.19
C GLU A 46 -11.27 3.40 -6.73
N ASN A 47 -12.59 3.48 -6.67
CA ASN A 47 -13.45 2.42 -6.18
C ASN A 47 -13.56 1.22 -7.13
N PHE A 48 -13.78 0.04 -6.57
CA PHE A 48 -14.12 -1.17 -7.34
C PHE A 48 -15.63 -1.27 -7.59
N TYR A 49 -16.42 -1.00 -6.57
CA TYR A 49 -17.89 -1.00 -6.67
C TYR A 49 -18.48 0.18 -5.91
N ALA A 50 -18.76 0.02 -4.63
CA ALA A 50 -19.28 1.06 -3.76
C ALA A 50 -18.33 1.36 -2.59
N ASP A 51 -17.16 0.75 -2.56
CA ASP A 51 -16.04 1.05 -1.67
C ASP A 51 -15.52 2.46 -1.96
N PHE A 52 -14.99 3.13 -0.93
CA PHE A 52 -14.56 4.54 -1.04
C PHE A 52 -13.32 4.85 -0.21
N GLY A 53 -12.64 3.82 0.29
CA GLY A 53 -11.45 3.97 1.12
C GLY A 53 -11.13 2.71 1.93
N PRO A 54 -10.16 2.79 2.85
CA PRO A 54 -9.27 3.95 3.09
C PRO A 54 -8.33 4.23 1.91
N LEU A 55 -7.81 5.46 1.86
CA LEU A 55 -6.83 5.85 0.84
C LEU A 55 -5.55 5.02 0.99
N ASN A 56 -4.86 4.76 -0.12
CA ASN A 56 -3.71 3.87 -0.15
C ASN A 56 -2.43 4.50 0.43
N LEU A 57 -1.40 3.68 0.56
CA LEU A 57 -0.11 4.04 1.16
C LEU A 57 0.58 5.20 0.43
N ALA A 58 0.53 5.24 -0.91
CA ALA A 58 1.08 6.34 -1.69
C ALA A 58 0.37 7.67 -1.41
N MET A 59 -0.95 7.64 -1.24
CA MET A 59 -1.74 8.83 -0.93
C MET A 59 -1.44 9.37 0.47
N ILE A 60 -1.24 8.48 1.47
CA ILE A 60 -0.78 8.89 2.81
C ILE A 60 0.58 9.57 2.70
N TYR A 61 1.54 8.97 1.98
CA TYR A 61 2.87 9.53 1.80
C TYR A 61 2.82 10.91 1.13
N ARG A 62 2.09 11.03 0.00
CA ARG A 62 1.96 12.29 -0.74
C ARG A 62 1.28 13.38 0.08
N TYR A 63 0.26 13.02 0.87
CA TYR A 63 -0.39 13.93 1.81
C TYR A 63 0.61 14.45 2.86
N CYS A 64 1.34 13.55 3.50
CA CYS A 64 2.33 13.91 4.51
C CYS A 64 3.44 14.82 3.94
N CYS A 65 3.95 14.52 2.74
CA CYS A 65 4.92 15.36 2.04
C CYS A 65 4.37 16.76 1.74
N LYS A 66 3.11 16.83 1.25
CA LYS A 66 2.42 18.10 0.96
C LYS A 66 2.23 18.94 2.22
N LEU A 67 1.79 18.32 3.31
CA LEU A 67 1.56 18.99 4.58
C LEU A 67 2.89 19.47 5.19
N ASN A 68 3.93 18.65 5.22
CA ASN A 68 5.27 19.02 5.66
C ASN A 68 5.84 20.19 4.85
N LYS A 69 5.66 20.18 3.52
CA LYS A 69 6.09 21.31 2.67
C LYS A 69 5.39 22.61 3.04
N LYS A 70 4.07 22.57 3.34
CA LYS A 70 3.31 23.75 3.79
C LYS A 70 3.77 24.23 5.17
N LEU A 71 3.92 23.33 6.13
CA LEU A 71 4.33 23.66 7.50
C LEU A 71 5.75 24.25 7.59
N LYS A 72 6.66 23.81 6.72
CA LYS A 72 8.06 24.28 6.64
C LYS A 72 8.26 25.48 5.72
N SER A 73 7.25 25.89 4.94
CA SER A 73 7.37 26.98 4.00
C SER A 73 7.51 28.33 4.72
N PHE A 74 8.54 29.09 4.37
CA PHE A 74 8.77 30.43 4.90
C PHE A 74 7.58 31.37 4.65
N THR A 75 6.96 31.30 3.46
CA THR A 75 5.78 32.12 3.10
C THR A 75 4.53 31.76 3.90
N MET A 76 4.52 30.59 4.54
CA MET A 76 3.41 30.10 5.37
C MET A 76 3.72 30.16 6.88
N LEU A 77 4.90 30.63 7.29
CA LEU A 77 5.38 30.52 8.68
C LEU A 77 4.45 31.19 9.70
N ARG A 78 3.85 32.33 9.32
CA ARG A 78 2.91 33.12 10.17
C ARG A 78 1.44 32.81 9.88
N LYS A 79 1.12 31.82 9.01
CA LYS A 79 -0.27 31.49 8.64
C LYS A 79 -0.74 30.24 9.37
N LYS A 80 -2.01 30.26 9.77
CA LYS A 80 -2.74 29.05 10.16
C LYS A 80 -2.98 28.23 8.91
N ILE A 81 -2.57 26.97 8.92
CA ILE A 81 -2.77 26.04 7.82
C ILE A 81 -4.03 25.23 8.13
N VAL A 82 -5.03 25.31 7.28
CA VAL A 82 -6.32 24.64 7.46
C VAL A 82 -6.49 23.60 6.35
N HIS A 83 -6.42 22.33 6.73
CA HIS A 83 -6.87 21.22 5.89
C HIS A 83 -8.40 21.13 6.02
N TYR A 84 -9.13 21.26 4.93
CA TYR A 84 -10.59 21.15 4.97
C TYR A 84 -11.09 20.08 4.01
N ALA A 85 -12.21 19.46 4.37
CA ALA A 85 -13.02 18.61 3.51
C ALA A 85 -14.38 19.24 3.28
N GLY A 86 -15.04 18.90 2.17
CA GLY A 86 -16.40 19.29 1.83
C GLY A 86 -17.45 18.50 2.62
N ILE A 87 -18.72 18.61 2.19
CA ILE A 87 -19.88 17.98 2.84
C ILE A 87 -20.03 16.47 2.53
N ASP A 88 -19.34 15.95 1.53
CA ASP A 88 -19.39 14.52 1.17
C ASP A 88 -18.76 13.68 2.29
N GLN A 89 -19.57 12.85 2.95
CA GLN A 89 -19.13 12.02 4.07
C GLN A 89 -18.01 11.04 3.70
N LYS A 90 -17.97 10.56 2.45
CA LYS A 90 -16.90 9.66 1.97
C LYS A 90 -15.58 10.42 1.85
N LYS A 91 -15.61 11.67 1.40
CA LYS A 91 -14.43 12.55 1.35
C LYS A 91 -14.00 12.97 2.75
N GLN A 92 -14.96 13.28 3.64
CA GLN A 92 -14.68 13.64 5.03
C GLN A 92 -13.90 12.56 5.78
N VAL A 93 -14.34 11.30 5.72
CA VAL A 93 -13.65 10.21 6.42
C VAL A 93 -12.25 9.96 5.84
N ASN A 94 -12.05 10.10 4.53
CA ASN A 94 -10.72 9.97 3.92
C ASN A 94 -9.80 11.15 4.30
N ALA A 95 -10.32 12.37 4.38
CA ALA A 95 -9.56 13.52 4.86
C ALA A 95 -9.19 13.38 6.35
N ALA A 96 -10.13 12.91 7.19
CA ALA A 96 -9.89 12.58 8.60
C ALA A 96 -8.85 11.46 8.75
N PHE A 97 -8.91 10.44 7.89
CA PHE A 97 -7.92 9.37 7.85
C PHE A 97 -6.51 9.90 7.56
N LEU A 98 -6.34 10.77 6.57
CA LEU A 98 -5.03 11.32 6.21
C LEU A 98 -4.44 12.21 7.31
N ILE A 99 -5.25 13.12 7.88
CA ILE A 99 -4.75 13.98 8.96
C ILE A 99 -4.43 13.16 10.23
N GLY A 100 -5.23 12.11 10.51
CA GLY A 100 -4.95 11.19 11.62
C GLY A 100 -3.67 10.40 11.39
N CYS A 101 -3.42 9.88 10.18
CA CYS A 101 -2.14 9.25 9.84
C CYS A 101 -0.96 10.22 10.03
N TYR A 102 -1.11 11.48 9.65
CA TYR A 102 -0.08 12.49 9.91
C TYR A 102 0.21 12.66 11.41
N CYS A 103 -0.83 12.72 12.25
CA CYS A 103 -0.68 12.82 13.70
C CYS A 103 0.06 11.59 14.27
N MET A 104 -0.26 10.39 13.83
CA MET A 104 0.45 9.18 14.27
C MET A 104 1.91 9.15 13.83
N ILE A 105 2.19 9.46 12.56
CA ILE A 105 3.52 9.31 11.97
C ILE A 105 4.47 10.40 12.45
N TYR A 106 4.02 11.65 12.49
CA TYR A 106 4.88 12.81 12.77
C TYR A 106 4.72 13.40 14.16
N LEU A 107 3.52 13.34 14.76
CA LEU A 107 3.26 13.87 16.10
C LEU A 107 3.30 12.78 17.18
N ARG A 108 3.38 11.50 16.78
CA ARG A 108 3.45 10.32 17.68
C ARG A 108 2.26 10.21 18.63
N GLU A 109 1.10 10.68 18.22
CA GLU A 109 -0.14 10.54 18.98
C GLU A 109 -0.72 9.13 18.83
N SER A 110 -1.44 8.64 19.87
CA SER A 110 -2.09 7.33 19.82
C SER A 110 -3.39 7.35 18.99
N PRO A 111 -3.79 6.22 18.41
CA PRO A 111 -5.04 6.09 17.64
C PRO A 111 -6.27 6.63 18.37
N GLU A 112 -6.39 6.32 19.67
CA GLU A 112 -7.53 6.69 20.50
C GLU A 112 -7.61 8.20 20.75
N VAL A 113 -6.45 8.83 21.00
CA VAL A 113 -6.36 10.28 21.22
C VAL A 113 -6.76 11.01 19.93
N ILE A 114 -6.23 10.59 18.79
CA ILE A 114 -6.54 11.18 17.49
C ILE A 114 -8.01 11.01 17.15
N TYR A 115 -8.53 9.78 17.30
CA TYR A 115 -9.93 9.47 16.99
C TYR A 115 -10.89 10.30 17.83
N ARG A 116 -10.65 10.39 19.16
CA ARG A 116 -11.46 11.20 20.08
C ARG A 116 -11.45 12.69 19.69
N ARG A 117 -10.30 13.22 19.28
CA ARG A 117 -10.20 14.61 18.84
C ARG A 117 -10.95 14.84 17.51
N LEU A 118 -10.92 13.86 16.59
CA LEU A 118 -11.64 13.94 15.32
C LEU A 118 -13.16 13.86 15.48
N LEU A 119 -13.68 13.34 16.61
CA LEU A 119 -15.10 13.35 16.95
C LEU A 119 -15.58 14.70 17.54
N PHE A 120 -14.86 15.80 17.26
CA PHE A 120 -15.23 17.13 17.73
C PHE A 120 -16.64 17.52 17.29
N GLU A 121 -17.37 18.26 18.13
CA GLU A 121 -18.76 18.72 17.91
C GLU A 121 -19.73 17.59 17.45
N ASN A 122 -19.60 16.39 18.03
CA ASN A 122 -20.42 15.21 17.73
C ASN A 122 -20.33 14.73 16.26
N MET A 123 -19.20 14.96 15.59
CA MET A 123 -18.93 14.38 14.28
C MET A 123 -18.96 12.86 14.35
N SER A 124 -19.51 12.23 13.31
CA SER A 124 -19.43 10.80 13.07
C SER A 124 -18.88 10.54 11.67
N TYR A 125 -18.08 9.50 11.54
CA TYR A 125 -17.48 9.14 10.26
C TYR A 125 -18.11 7.88 9.69
N LEU A 126 -18.42 7.92 8.40
CA LEU A 126 -18.94 6.77 7.66
C LEU A 126 -17.89 5.65 7.67
N PRO A 127 -18.21 4.43 8.14
CA PRO A 127 -17.27 3.32 8.09
C PRO A 127 -17.02 2.86 6.65
N PHE A 128 -15.81 2.40 6.38
CA PHE A 128 -15.43 1.88 5.08
C PHE A 128 -16.04 0.51 4.83
N ARG A 129 -16.55 0.31 3.63
CA ARG A 129 -17.03 -0.98 3.16
C ARG A 129 -15.99 -1.68 2.27
N ASP A 130 -16.16 -2.97 2.09
CA ASP A 130 -15.36 -3.78 1.17
C ASP A 130 -15.70 -3.53 -0.31
N ALA A 131 -14.88 -4.10 -1.20
CA ALA A 131 -15.04 -4.02 -2.65
C ALA A 131 -16.04 -5.04 -3.22
N ALA A 132 -16.73 -5.83 -2.38
CA ALA A 132 -17.69 -6.82 -2.81
C ALA A 132 -18.93 -6.18 -3.46
N PHE A 133 -19.49 -6.87 -4.45
CA PHE A 133 -20.78 -6.52 -5.02
C PHE A 133 -21.91 -6.91 -4.06
N GLY A 134 -22.91 -6.04 -3.92
CA GLY A 134 -24.06 -6.27 -3.04
C GLY A 134 -23.91 -5.64 -1.66
N THR A 135 -24.57 -6.24 -0.67
CA THR A 135 -24.60 -5.73 0.71
C THR A 135 -23.27 -5.99 1.41
N CYS A 136 -22.72 -4.97 2.07
CA CYS A 136 -21.55 -5.09 2.91
C CYS A 136 -21.96 -5.64 4.28
N SER A 137 -21.35 -6.74 4.70
CA SER A 137 -21.64 -7.39 5.97
C SER A 137 -20.71 -6.98 7.12
N PHE A 138 -19.56 -6.37 6.82
CA PHE A 138 -18.59 -5.87 7.80
C PHE A 138 -18.14 -4.46 7.46
N HIS A 139 -18.19 -3.58 8.44
CA HIS A 139 -17.85 -2.18 8.29
C HIS A 139 -16.56 -1.84 9.05
N LEU A 140 -15.52 -1.50 8.32
CA LEU A 140 -14.23 -1.11 8.87
C LEU A 140 -14.26 0.35 9.33
N THR A 141 -14.07 0.59 10.62
CA THR A 141 -14.13 1.95 11.19
C THR A 141 -12.85 2.75 10.93
N LEU A 142 -12.95 4.07 11.05
CA LEU A 142 -11.77 4.95 11.00
C LEU A 142 -10.76 4.60 12.11
N LEU A 143 -11.25 4.22 13.29
CA LEU A 143 -10.39 3.80 14.41
C LEU A 143 -9.65 2.50 14.10
N ASP A 144 -10.31 1.51 13.48
CA ASP A 144 -9.65 0.29 13.03
C ASP A 144 -8.51 0.59 12.04
N CYS A 145 -8.73 1.56 11.14
CA CYS A 145 -7.68 2.00 10.21
C CYS A 145 -6.50 2.62 10.95
N PHE A 146 -6.74 3.43 11.97
CA PHE A 146 -5.67 4.00 12.79
C PHE A 146 -4.92 2.92 13.56
N HIS A 147 -5.62 1.94 14.13
CA HIS A 147 -4.97 0.80 14.79
C HIS A 147 -4.11 0.00 13.82
N GLY A 148 -4.60 -0.27 12.60
CA GLY A 148 -3.83 -0.94 11.56
C GLY A 148 -2.54 -0.19 11.19
N VAL A 149 -2.61 1.13 10.99
CA VAL A 149 -1.44 1.99 10.74
C VAL A 149 -0.49 2.01 11.93
N ASN A 150 -1.01 2.10 13.15
CA ASN A 150 -0.19 2.09 14.37
C ASN A 150 0.58 0.77 14.54
N LYS A 151 -0.08 -0.37 14.29
CA LYS A 151 0.59 -1.68 14.26
C LYS A 151 1.68 -1.76 13.19
N ALA A 152 1.40 -1.23 12.00
CA ALA A 152 2.38 -1.17 10.92
C ALA A 152 3.62 -0.33 11.29
N LEU A 153 3.43 0.80 11.99
CA LEU A 153 4.53 1.60 12.53
C LEU A 153 5.32 0.84 13.60
N GLN A 154 4.63 0.17 14.54
CA GLN A 154 5.25 -0.60 15.63
C GLN A 154 6.10 -1.76 15.12
N TYR A 155 5.64 -2.46 14.08
CA TYR A 155 6.34 -3.63 13.50
C TYR A 155 7.27 -3.26 12.34
N GLY A 156 7.41 -1.97 12.00
CA GLY A 156 8.28 -1.52 10.93
C GLY A 156 7.78 -1.83 9.52
N PHE A 157 6.48 -2.09 9.33
CA PHE A 157 5.88 -2.26 8.00
C PHE A 157 5.75 -0.92 7.28
N LEU A 158 5.59 0.15 8.04
CA LEU A 158 5.49 1.52 7.56
C LEU A 158 6.68 2.34 8.03
N ASP A 159 7.56 2.67 7.08
CA ASP A 159 8.68 3.59 7.28
C ASP A 159 8.84 4.49 6.05
N PHE A 160 8.45 5.75 6.18
CA PHE A 160 8.55 6.72 5.10
C PHE A 160 9.99 7.20 4.82
N SER A 161 10.96 6.80 5.61
CA SER A 161 12.38 7.05 5.29
C SER A 161 12.91 6.10 4.22
N THR A 162 12.30 4.92 4.08
CA THR A 162 12.68 3.86 3.12
C THR A 162 11.62 3.59 2.06
N PHE A 163 10.41 4.11 2.23
CA PHE A 163 9.31 3.90 1.28
C PHE A 163 9.54 4.65 -0.04
N ASP A 164 9.62 3.89 -1.15
CA ASP A 164 9.69 4.44 -2.50
C ASP A 164 8.27 4.52 -3.10
N VAL A 165 7.73 5.74 -3.12
CA VAL A 165 6.39 5.98 -3.65
C VAL A 165 6.32 5.80 -5.16
N ASP A 166 7.40 6.08 -5.89
CA ASP A 166 7.44 5.93 -7.35
C ASP A 166 7.48 4.44 -7.71
N GLU A 167 8.20 3.61 -6.93
CA GLU A 167 8.17 2.14 -7.06
C GLU A 167 6.78 1.58 -6.75
N TYR A 168 6.15 2.01 -5.65
CA TYR A 168 4.80 1.59 -5.29
C TYR A 168 3.78 1.91 -6.40
N GLU A 169 3.74 3.18 -6.86
CA GLU A 169 2.81 3.62 -7.91
C GLU A 169 3.12 3.01 -9.29
N HIS A 170 4.37 2.62 -9.53
CA HIS A 170 4.75 1.92 -10.76
C HIS A 170 4.17 0.51 -10.78
N TYR A 171 4.41 -0.28 -9.74
CA TYR A 171 4.06 -1.70 -9.72
C TYR A 171 2.62 -1.99 -9.30
N GLU A 172 1.89 -1.04 -8.69
CA GLU A 172 0.45 -1.20 -8.47
C GLU A 172 -0.35 -1.22 -9.78
N LYS A 173 0.22 -0.74 -10.88
CA LYS A 173 -0.41 -0.72 -12.20
C LYS A 173 -0.40 -2.11 -12.81
N ALA A 174 -1.50 -2.46 -13.52
CA ALA A 174 -1.63 -3.78 -14.13
C ALA A 174 -0.57 -4.00 -15.24
N GLU A 175 -0.21 -2.96 -16.00
CA GLU A 175 0.83 -3.04 -17.04
C GLU A 175 2.21 -3.38 -16.49
N ASN A 176 2.46 -3.13 -15.20
CA ASN A 176 3.75 -3.35 -14.56
C ASN A 176 3.77 -4.52 -13.57
N GLY A 177 2.69 -5.32 -13.53
CA GLY A 177 2.63 -6.55 -12.74
C GLY A 177 1.51 -6.61 -11.71
N ASP A 178 0.87 -5.49 -11.35
CA ASP A 178 -0.23 -5.42 -10.38
C ASP A 178 0.11 -6.08 -9.05
N PHE A 179 1.11 -5.55 -8.35
CA PHE A 179 1.53 -6.08 -7.06
C PHE A 179 1.88 -5.01 -6.03
N ASN A 180 1.75 -5.37 -4.74
CA ASN A 180 2.06 -4.52 -3.60
C ASN A 180 2.70 -5.35 -2.48
N TRP A 181 3.68 -4.78 -1.79
CA TRP A 181 4.15 -5.30 -0.52
C TRP A 181 3.11 -5.05 0.56
N ILE A 182 2.74 -6.12 1.26
CA ILE A 182 1.89 -6.05 2.46
C ILE A 182 2.75 -5.98 3.72
N ILE A 183 3.75 -6.85 3.80
CA ILE A 183 4.81 -6.80 4.81
C ILE A 183 6.13 -6.70 4.05
N PRO A 184 6.84 -5.56 4.14
CA PRO A 184 8.11 -5.38 3.43
C PRO A 184 9.08 -6.53 3.69
N LYS A 185 9.67 -7.07 2.62
CA LYS A 185 10.62 -8.19 2.65
C LYS A 185 10.06 -9.52 3.17
N LYS A 186 8.74 -9.65 3.40
CA LYS A 186 8.10 -10.92 3.78
C LYS A 186 6.94 -11.30 2.87
N PHE A 187 5.96 -10.42 2.64
CA PHE A 187 4.80 -10.74 1.80
C PHE A 187 4.55 -9.73 0.70
N LEU A 188 4.59 -10.22 -0.53
CA LEU A 188 4.13 -9.52 -1.74
C LEU A 188 2.80 -10.14 -2.18
N ALA A 189 1.77 -9.32 -2.34
CA ALA A 189 0.49 -9.72 -2.93
C ALA A 189 0.43 -9.27 -4.39
N PHE A 190 0.04 -10.15 -5.32
CA PHE A 190 -0.01 -9.82 -6.74
C PHE A 190 -1.17 -10.47 -7.49
N SER A 191 -1.48 -9.93 -8.67
CA SER A 191 -2.45 -10.52 -9.59
C SER A 191 -1.88 -11.77 -10.23
N GLY A 192 -2.69 -12.85 -10.32
CA GLY A 192 -2.21 -14.14 -10.78
C GLY A 192 -1.69 -14.11 -12.21
N PRO A 193 -0.51 -14.71 -12.48
CA PRO A 193 0.05 -14.87 -13.80
C PRO A 193 -0.84 -15.71 -14.74
N HIS A 194 -0.62 -15.55 -16.03
CA HIS A 194 -1.24 -16.30 -17.11
C HIS A 194 -0.20 -17.14 -17.87
N ALA A 195 -0.66 -18.09 -18.69
CA ALA A 195 0.24 -18.92 -19.48
C ALA A 195 1.09 -18.11 -20.47
N ARG A 196 0.59 -16.98 -20.96
CA ARG A 196 1.31 -16.07 -21.89
C ARG A 196 1.03 -14.62 -21.54
N SER A 197 2.03 -13.76 -21.73
CA SER A 197 1.84 -12.31 -21.64
C SER A 197 1.03 -11.85 -22.86
N ARG A 198 -0.10 -11.17 -22.62
CA ARG A 198 -1.00 -10.64 -23.65
C ARG A 198 -1.86 -9.53 -23.09
N ILE A 199 -2.43 -8.72 -23.94
CA ILE A 199 -3.48 -7.77 -23.58
C ILE A 199 -4.81 -8.39 -23.95
N GLU A 200 -5.72 -8.51 -23.01
CA GLU A 200 -7.06 -9.07 -23.22
C GLU A 200 -8.10 -8.10 -22.65
N ASN A 201 -9.02 -7.65 -23.49
CA ASN A 201 -10.03 -6.65 -23.14
C ASN A 201 -9.43 -5.39 -22.49
N GLY A 202 -8.25 -4.97 -22.95
CA GLY A 202 -7.54 -3.80 -22.40
C GLY A 202 -6.81 -4.04 -21.09
N TYR A 203 -6.85 -5.27 -20.54
CA TYR A 203 -6.11 -5.64 -19.35
C TYR A 203 -4.84 -6.43 -19.70
N PRO A 204 -3.65 -6.01 -19.26
CA PRO A 204 -2.42 -6.73 -19.49
C PRO A 204 -2.32 -7.95 -18.56
N HIS A 205 -2.18 -9.12 -19.16
CA HIS A 205 -1.85 -10.37 -18.49
C HIS A 205 -0.35 -10.63 -18.62
N HIS A 206 0.27 -11.04 -17.52
CA HIS A 206 1.70 -11.32 -17.47
C HIS A 206 1.95 -12.83 -17.31
N ALA A 207 2.96 -13.33 -18.03
CA ALA A 207 3.49 -14.68 -17.81
C ALA A 207 4.40 -14.69 -16.57
N PRO A 208 4.66 -15.89 -15.96
CA PRO A 208 5.51 -16.02 -14.79
C PRO A 208 6.87 -15.31 -14.89
N GLU A 209 7.53 -15.38 -16.04
CA GLU A 209 8.87 -14.85 -16.27
C GLU A 209 8.93 -13.31 -16.17
N ALA A 210 7.81 -12.63 -16.38
CA ALA A 210 7.73 -11.16 -16.26
C ALA A 210 8.06 -10.68 -14.83
N TYR A 211 7.84 -11.54 -13.82
CA TYR A 211 8.09 -11.23 -12.42
C TYR A 211 9.49 -11.57 -11.93
N PHE A 212 10.23 -12.44 -12.62
CA PHE A 212 11.52 -12.98 -12.17
C PHE A 212 12.56 -11.90 -11.85
N PRO A 213 12.76 -10.85 -12.68
CA PRO A 213 13.75 -9.83 -12.38
C PRO A 213 13.46 -9.09 -11.06
N TYR A 214 12.18 -8.79 -10.80
CA TYR A 214 11.76 -8.15 -9.57
C TYR A 214 11.90 -9.10 -8.38
N PHE A 215 11.43 -10.34 -8.50
CA PHE A 215 11.46 -11.33 -7.44
C PHE A 215 12.91 -11.65 -6.98
N ARG A 216 13.84 -11.82 -7.91
CA ARG A 216 15.26 -12.03 -7.58
C ARG A 216 15.86 -10.83 -6.88
N ARG A 217 15.57 -9.59 -7.34
CA ARG A 217 16.07 -8.36 -6.72
C ARG A 217 15.62 -8.21 -5.27
N HIS A 218 14.43 -8.67 -4.95
CA HIS A 218 13.82 -8.50 -3.64
C HIS A 218 13.86 -9.77 -2.76
N ASN A 219 14.69 -10.76 -3.14
CA ASN A 219 14.84 -12.02 -2.41
C ASN A 219 13.51 -12.76 -2.17
N ILE A 220 12.61 -12.72 -3.16
CA ILE A 220 11.41 -13.56 -3.14
C ILE A 220 11.85 -14.96 -3.58
N THR A 221 11.66 -15.94 -2.72
CA THR A 221 12.07 -17.34 -2.96
C THR A 221 10.89 -18.25 -3.21
N THR A 222 9.71 -17.86 -2.76
CA THR A 222 8.54 -18.73 -2.70
C THR A 222 7.33 -18.04 -3.35
N VAL A 223 6.59 -18.79 -4.19
CA VAL A 223 5.35 -18.37 -4.82
C VAL A 223 4.21 -19.27 -4.35
N ILE A 224 3.10 -18.69 -3.88
CA ILE A 224 1.92 -19.44 -3.46
C ILE A 224 0.73 -19.04 -4.34
N ARG A 225 0.17 -20.03 -5.05
CA ARG A 225 -1.01 -19.89 -5.91
C ARG A 225 -2.27 -20.38 -5.20
N LEU A 226 -3.28 -19.51 -5.14
CA LEU A 226 -4.57 -19.80 -4.47
C LEU A 226 -5.74 -20.03 -5.44
N ASN A 227 -5.56 -19.78 -6.73
CA ASN A 227 -6.56 -19.96 -7.76
C ASN A 227 -6.28 -21.19 -8.64
N LYS A 228 -7.17 -21.46 -9.60
CA LYS A 228 -7.00 -22.52 -10.62
C LYS A 228 -5.64 -22.42 -11.31
N ARG A 229 -5.15 -23.55 -11.83
CA ARG A 229 -3.91 -23.67 -12.59
C ARG A 229 -4.06 -23.05 -13.98
N VAL A 230 -3.79 -21.72 -14.09
CA VAL A 230 -3.82 -20.97 -15.35
C VAL A 230 -2.47 -21.00 -16.06
N TYR A 231 -1.41 -21.32 -15.34
CA TYR A 231 -0.04 -21.49 -15.84
C TYR A 231 0.62 -22.72 -15.19
N ASP A 232 1.67 -23.27 -15.85
CA ASP A 232 2.43 -24.39 -15.31
C ASP A 232 3.36 -23.92 -14.18
N ALA A 233 3.23 -24.52 -12.99
CA ALA A 233 4.05 -24.25 -11.82
C ALA A 233 5.56 -24.49 -12.05
N ARG A 234 5.91 -25.40 -12.98
CA ARG A 234 7.31 -25.68 -13.35
C ARG A 234 8.04 -24.43 -13.79
N ARG A 235 7.37 -23.49 -14.45
CA ARG A 235 7.97 -22.23 -14.92
C ARG A 235 8.60 -21.42 -13.78
N PHE A 236 7.97 -21.37 -12.60
CA PHE A 236 8.56 -20.74 -11.42
C PHE A 236 9.70 -21.59 -10.85
N ARG A 237 9.51 -22.93 -10.78
CA ARG A 237 10.54 -23.85 -10.24
C ARG A 237 11.80 -23.83 -11.11
N ASP A 238 11.66 -23.89 -12.42
CA ASP A 238 12.77 -23.79 -13.37
C ASP A 238 13.44 -22.40 -13.32
N GLY A 239 12.70 -21.38 -12.91
CA GLY A 239 13.21 -20.04 -12.62
C GLY A 239 13.95 -19.91 -11.30
N GLY A 240 14.01 -20.97 -10.48
CA GLY A 240 14.69 -21.02 -9.18
C GLY A 240 13.80 -20.58 -8.00
N PHE A 241 12.47 -20.62 -8.15
CA PHE A 241 11.52 -20.29 -7.09
C PHE A 241 10.79 -21.56 -6.61
N GLU A 242 10.56 -21.68 -5.32
CA GLU A 242 9.61 -22.65 -4.80
C GLU A 242 8.20 -22.27 -5.24
N HIS A 243 7.34 -23.27 -5.50
CA HIS A 243 5.96 -23.02 -5.90
C HIS A 243 5.00 -24.00 -5.23
N TYR A 244 3.98 -23.45 -4.57
CA TYR A 244 2.95 -24.20 -3.86
C TYR A 244 1.55 -23.86 -4.39
N ASP A 245 0.70 -24.89 -4.48
CA ASP A 245 -0.70 -24.77 -4.84
C ASP A 245 -1.58 -24.99 -3.61
N LEU A 246 -2.31 -23.96 -3.19
CA LEU A 246 -3.27 -23.99 -2.08
C LEU A 246 -4.64 -23.50 -2.59
N PHE A 247 -5.25 -24.27 -3.46
CA PHE A 247 -6.47 -23.89 -4.14
C PHE A 247 -7.68 -23.85 -3.19
N PHE A 248 -8.49 -22.81 -3.31
CA PHE A 248 -9.87 -22.73 -2.84
C PHE A 248 -10.70 -21.80 -3.74
N ALA A 249 -12.03 -21.96 -3.74
CA ALA A 249 -12.92 -21.29 -4.68
C ALA A 249 -12.87 -19.75 -4.57
N ASP A 250 -13.13 -19.05 -5.67
CA ASP A 250 -13.14 -17.58 -5.68
C ASP A 250 -14.31 -17.04 -4.85
N GLY A 251 -14.03 -16.06 -3.98
CA GLY A 251 -15.01 -15.48 -3.05
C GLY A 251 -15.30 -16.33 -1.81
N SER A 252 -14.79 -17.58 -1.73
CA SER A 252 -14.94 -18.44 -0.55
C SER A 252 -13.86 -18.18 0.50
N THR A 253 -13.98 -18.90 1.62
CA THR A 253 -13.01 -18.91 2.72
C THR A 253 -12.14 -20.17 2.65
N PRO A 254 -10.88 -20.12 3.11
CA PRO A 254 -10.00 -21.30 3.12
C PRO A 254 -10.40 -22.27 4.23
N SER A 255 -10.17 -23.59 4.02
CA SER A 255 -10.26 -24.59 5.08
C SER A 255 -9.09 -24.44 6.07
N ASP A 256 -9.27 -25.00 7.28
CA ASP A 256 -8.22 -25.03 8.31
C ASP A 256 -6.94 -25.71 7.82
N THR A 257 -7.07 -26.75 7.00
CA THR A 257 -5.92 -27.41 6.38
C THR A 257 -5.13 -26.45 5.47
N ILE A 258 -5.83 -25.65 4.65
CA ILE A 258 -5.20 -24.65 3.79
C ILE A 258 -4.50 -23.57 4.64
N VAL A 259 -5.16 -23.08 5.70
CA VAL A 259 -4.57 -22.08 6.61
C VAL A 259 -3.30 -22.62 7.26
N ARG A 260 -3.36 -23.83 7.85
CA ARG A 260 -2.19 -24.46 8.51
C ARG A 260 -1.05 -24.72 7.54
N THR A 261 -1.35 -25.23 6.33
CA THR A 261 -0.34 -25.46 5.30
C THR A 261 0.31 -24.16 4.86
N PHE A 262 -0.49 -23.10 4.64
CA PHE A 262 0.00 -21.77 4.30
C PHE A 262 0.95 -21.22 5.38
N LEU A 263 0.53 -21.28 6.65
CA LEU A 263 1.34 -20.80 7.77
C LEU A 263 2.66 -21.56 7.87
N ASN A 264 2.61 -22.90 7.74
CA ASN A 264 3.80 -23.73 7.77
C ASN A 264 4.80 -23.41 6.63
N ILE A 265 4.31 -23.25 5.40
CA ILE A 265 5.16 -22.81 4.27
C ILE A 265 5.79 -21.47 4.59
N CYS A 266 4.99 -20.49 5.07
CA CYS A 266 5.47 -19.15 5.33
C CYS A 266 6.47 -19.07 6.49
N GLU A 267 6.33 -19.94 7.49
CA GLU A 267 7.23 -20.02 8.65
C GLU A 267 8.59 -20.61 8.29
N ASN A 268 8.64 -21.51 7.28
CA ASN A 268 9.85 -22.19 6.83
C ASN A 268 10.52 -21.54 5.61
N ALA A 269 9.87 -20.57 4.95
CA ALA A 269 10.44 -19.89 3.79
C ALA A 269 11.63 -19.00 4.19
N GLU A 270 12.78 -19.21 3.55
CA GLU A 270 14.04 -18.49 3.82
C GLU A 270 13.97 -17.03 3.35
N GLY A 271 13.28 -16.76 2.23
CA GLY A 271 13.13 -15.42 1.65
C GLY A 271 11.73 -14.88 1.78
N ALA A 272 11.44 -13.87 0.96
CA ALA A 272 10.11 -13.31 0.85
C ALA A 272 9.19 -14.22 0.02
N ILE A 273 7.89 -14.05 0.24
CA ILE A 273 6.84 -14.90 -0.33
C ILE A 273 5.92 -14.04 -1.19
N ALA A 274 5.74 -14.43 -2.45
CA ALA A 274 4.76 -13.83 -3.34
C ALA A 274 3.48 -14.68 -3.34
N VAL A 275 2.37 -14.08 -2.95
CA VAL A 275 1.07 -14.75 -2.86
C VAL A 275 0.10 -14.18 -3.88
N HIS A 276 -0.56 -15.06 -4.64
CA HIS A 276 -1.58 -14.62 -5.58
C HIS A 276 -2.81 -15.52 -5.60
N CYS A 277 -3.90 -14.93 -6.02
CA CYS A 277 -5.09 -15.63 -6.47
C CYS A 277 -5.42 -15.19 -7.92
N LYS A 278 -6.66 -14.95 -8.29
CA LYS A 278 -7.00 -14.38 -9.61
C LYS A 278 -6.64 -12.89 -9.69
N ALA A 279 -7.25 -12.04 -8.85
CA ALA A 279 -6.97 -10.61 -8.79
C ALA A 279 -5.90 -10.23 -7.75
N GLY A 280 -5.45 -11.17 -6.91
CA GLY A 280 -4.50 -10.91 -5.84
C GLY A 280 -5.05 -10.04 -4.70
N LEU A 281 -6.35 -10.09 -4.43
CA LEU A 281 -7.06 -9.23 -3.47
C LEU A 281 -7.73 -10.05 -2.35
N GLY A 282 -8.81 -10.78 -2.66
CA GLY A 282 -9.63 -11.47 -1.65
C GLY A 282 -8.89 -12.60 -0.95
N ARG A 283 -8.76 -13.76 -1.63
CA ARG A 283 -8.09 -14.98 -1.11
C ARG A 283 -6.67 -14.70 -0.62
N THR A 284 -5.93 -13.90 -1.39
CA THR A 284 -4.55 -13.49 -1.07
C THR A 284 -4.49 -12.70 0.23
N GLY A 285 -5.30 -11.65 0.37
CA GLY A 285 -5.34 -10.85 1.58
C GLY A 285 -5.78 -11.66 2.80
N THR A 286 -6.71 -12.60 2.63
CA THR A 286 -7.23 -13.46 3.70
C THR A 286 -6.13 -14.31 4.34
N LEU A 287 -5.31 -15.01 3.54
CA LEU A 287 -4.25 -15.86 4.09
C LEU A 287 -3.09 -15.03 4.67
N ILE A 288 -2.73 -13.90 4.04
CA ILE A 288 -1.74 -12.98 4.62
C ILE A 288 -2.23 -12.43 5.96
N ALA A 289 -3.53 -12.10 6.10
CA ALA A 289 -4.11 -11.68 7.37
C ALA A 289 -4.00 -12.76 8.46
N CYS A 290 -4.22 -14.05 8.12
CA CYS A 290 -4.03 -15.15 9.07
C CYS A 290 -2.58 -15.17 9.62
N TYR A 291 -1.58 -15.00 8.76
CA TYR A 291 -0.19 -14.89 9.21
C TYR A 291 0.02 -13.66 10.11
N MET A 292 -0.54 -12.51 9.75
CA MET A 292 -0.41 -11.28 10.54
C MET A 292 -1.04 -11.43 11.92
N MET A 293 -2.21 -12.06 12.04
CA MET A 293 -2.85 -12.33 13.32
C MET A 293 -1.99 -13.25 14.19
N LYS A 294 -1.45 -14.34 13.64
CA LYS A 294 -0.63 -15.30 14.37
C LYS A 294 0.69 -14.69 14.85
N HIS A 295 1.43 -14.02 13.97
CA HIS A 295 2.82 -13.62 14.26
C HIS A 295 2.95 -12.22 14.85
N TYR A 296 2.04 -11.31 14.50
CA TYR A 296 2.07 -9.92 14.98
C TYR A 296 0.95 -9.57 15.95
N ARG A 297 0.12 -10.57 16.30
CA ARG A 297 -1.01 -10.41 17.23
C ARG A 297 -1.91 -9.21 16.88
N MET A 298 -2.08 -8.97 15.57
CA MET A 298 -3.03 -7.99 15.08
C MET A 298 -4.46 -8.55 15.17
N THR A 299 -5.45 -7.69 15.33
CA THR A 299 -6.85 -8.08 15.19
C THR A 299 -7.20 -8.27 13.71
N ALA A 300 -8.30 -8.95 13.43
CA ALA A 300 -8.82 -9.09 12.06
C ALA A 300 -9.07 -7.72 11.41
N ALA A 301 -9.64 -6.77 12.14
CA ALA A 301 -9.90 -5.41 11.68
C ALA A 301 -8.60 -4.64 11.36
N GLU A 302 -7.59 -4.72 12.24
CA GLU A 302 -6.25 -4.12 11.99
C GLU A 302 -5.59 -4.71 10.74
N CYS A 303 -5.69 -6.04 10.54
CA CYS A 303 -5.15 -6.71 9.36
C CYS A 303 -5.87 -6.26 8.08
N MET A 304 -7.22 -6.26 8.08
CA MET A 304 -8.01 -5.79 6.95
C MET A 304 -7.70 -4.33 6.60
N ALA A 305 -7.58 -3.46 7.61
CA ALA A 305 -7.23 -2.06 7.44
C ALA A 305 -5.87 -1.90 6.76
N TRP A 306 -4.83 -2.52 7.32
CA TRP A 306 -3.48 -2.42 6.79
C TRP A 306 -3.35 -2.98 5.38
N ILE A 307 -3.92 -4.17 5.13
CA ILE A 307 -3.88 -4.81 3.81
C ILE A 307 -4.58 -3.94 2.75
N ARG A 308 -5.73 -3.32 3.08
CA ARG A 308 -6.44 -2.39 2.16
C ARG A 308 -5.67 -1.09 1.93
N ILE A 309 -4.94 -0.60 2.92
CA ILE A 309 -4.06 0.57 2.77
C ILE A 309 -2.90 0.23 1.82
N CYS A 310 -2.31 -0.96 1.93
CA CYS A 310 -1.25 -1.40 1.03
C CYS A 310 -1.76 -1.75 -0.36
N ARG A 311 -2.91 -2.47 -0.44
CA ARG A 311 -3.50 -3.00 -1.67
C ARG A 311 -5.03 -2.85 -1.63
N PRO A 312 -5.56 -1.72 -2.12
CA PRO A 312 -6.99 -1.42 -2.10
C PRO A 312 -7.85 -2.53 -2.72
N GLY A 313 -9.02 -2.77 -2.12
CA GLY A 313 -9.96 -3.80 -2.55
C GLY A 313 -9.70 -5.20 -2.00
N SER A 314 -8.74 -5.36 -1.10
CA SER A 314 -8.39 -6.66 -0.49
C SER A 314 -9.38 -7.08 0.59
N VAL A 315 -9.52 -8.40 0.78
CA VAL A 315 -10.40 -9.08 1.76
C VAL A 315 -11.86 -8.69 1.59
N ILE A 316 -12.64 -9.53 0.94
CA ILE A 316 -14.00 -9.23 0.48
C ILE A 316 -15.03 -10.22 0.97
N GLY A 317 -16.26 -9.76 1.18
CA GLY A 317 -17.41 -10.59 1.49
C GLY A 317 -17.21 -11.45 2.74
N ALA A 318 -17.53 -12.75 2.61
CA ALA A 318 -17.44 -13.73 3.71
C ALA A 318 -16.04 -13.85 4.33
N GLN A 319 -14.99 -13.49 3.59
CA GLN A 319 -13.61 -13.56 4.08
C GLN A 319 -13.38 -12.64 5.29
N GLN A 320 -14.13 -11.55 5.41
CA GLN A 320 -14.05 -10.63 6.54
C GLN A 320 -14.51 -11.31 7.84
N HIS A 321 -15.67 -11.98 7.81
CA HIS A 321 -16.19 -12.71 8.97
C HIS A 321 -15.31 -13.92 9.32
N PHE A 322 -14.82 -14.63 8.30
CA PHE A 322 -13.85 -15.71 8.51
C PHE A 322 -12.65 -15.25 9.33
N LEU A 323 -12.09 -14.07 9.03
CA LEU A 323 -10.96 -13.55 9.81
C LEU A 323 -11.33 -13.22 11.26
N LEU A 324 -12.53 -12.69 11.49
CA LEU A 324 -13.02 -12.43 12.86
C LEU A 324 -13.16 -13.73 13.66
N GLU A 325 -13.71 -14.77 13.05
CA GLU A 325 -13.88 -16.08 13.68
C GLU A 325 -12.55 -16.76 13.96
N LYS A 326 -11.57 -16.63 13.06
CA LYS A 326 -10.24 -17.24 13.19
C LYS A 326 -9.28 -16.51 14.13
N GLN A 327 -9.57 -15.28 14.50
CA GLN A 327 -8.68 -14.46 15.31
C GLN A 327 -8.27 -15.10 16.65
N PRO A 328 -9.19 -15.63 17.49
CA PRO A 328 -8.81 -16.23 18.78
C PRO A 328 -7.88 -17.44 18.62
N GLU A 329 -8.17 -18.33 17.66
CA GLU A 329 -7.36 -19.51 17.37
C GLU A 329 -5.93 -19.10 16.93
N LEU A 330 -5.82 -18.19 15.98
CA LEU A 330 -4.53 -17.75 15.44
C LEU A 330 -3.70 -16.98 16.48
N TRP A 331 -4.35 -16.23 17.37
CA TRP A 331 -3.64 -15.59 18.48
C TRP A 331 -3.07 -16.62 19.45
N LEU A 332 -3.85 -17.65 19.79
CA LEU A 332 -3.40 -18.75 20.66
C LEU A 332 -2.21 -19.51 20.04
N GLU A 333 -2.33 -19.87 18.75
CA GLU A 333 -1.23 -20.51 18.02
C GLU A 333 0.03 -19.63 18.00
N GLY A 334 -0.13 -18.33 17.81
CA GLY A 334 0.97 -17.36 17.85
C GLY A 334 1.63 -17.27 19.21
N ASP A 335 0.86 -17.28 20.29
CA ASP A 335 1.39 -17.27 21.66
C ASP A 335 2.17 -18.57 21.95
N MET A 336 1.65 -19.73 21.52
CA MET A 336 2.34 -21.02 21.61
C MET A 336 3.63 -21.05 20.78
N TYR A 337 3.62 -20.51 19.56
CA TYR A 337 4.78 -20.42 18.70
C TYR A 337 5.89 -19.57 19.34
N ARG A 338 5.57 -18.39 19.85
CA ARG A 338 6.52 -17.52 20.56
C ARG A 338 7.06 -18.16 21.85
N ALA A 339 6.24 -18.89 22.59
CA ALA A 339 6.66 -19.59 23.79
C ALA A 339 7.67 -20.71 23.48
N ARG A 340 7.47 -21.46 22.36
CA ARG A 340 8.43 -22.49 21.89
C ARG A 340 9.77 -21.86 21.53
N LEU A 341 9.76 -20.76 20.75
CA LEU A 341 11.00 -20.07 20.37
C LEU A 341 11.80 -19.58 21.59
N ARG A 342 11.11 -19.03 22.61
CA ARG A 342 11.77 -18.61 23.86
C ARG A 342 12.41 -19.78 24.61
N LYS A 343 11.74 -20.95 24.69
CA LYS A 343 12.30 -22.16 25.30
C LYS A 343 13.53 -22.64 24.54
N THR A 344 13.46 -22.71 23.21
CA THR A 344 14.59 -23.14 22.37
C THR A 344 15.80 -22.20 22.55
N SER A 345 15.57 -20.90 22.51
CA SER A 345 16.62 -19.89 22.75
C SER A 345 17.23 -20.01 24.16
N SER A 346 16.40 -20.22 25.18
CA SER A 346 16.88 -20.43 26.56
C SER A 346 17.74 -21.68 26.68
N ILE A 347 17.33 -22.81 26.08
CA ILE A 347 18.10 -24.07 26.07
C ILE A 347 19.43 -23.88 25.31
N THR A 348 19.41 -23.17 24.19
CA THR A 348 20.63 -22.89 23.43
C THR A 348 21.59 -22.01 24.21
N VAL A 349 21.13 -20.96 24.87
CA VAL A 349 21.94 -20.10 25.73
C VAL A 349 22.50 -20.89 26.93
N THR A 350 21.70 -21.76 27.57
CA THR A 350 22.16 -22.61 28.66
C THR A 350 23.22 -23.61 28.19
N LYS A 351 23.06 -24.23 26.99
CA LYS A 351 24.06 -25.11 26.40
C LYS A 351 25.36 -24.40 26.04
N ILE A 352 25.28 -23.13 25.57
CA ILE A 352 26.47 -22.31 25.29
C ILE A 352 27.18 -21.92 26.58
N LEU A 353 26.46 -21.66 27.68
CA LEU A 353 27.01 -21.30 28.98
C LEU A 353 27.54 -22.51 29.76
N SER A 354 27.00 -23.73 29.52
CA SER A 354 27.45 -24.97 30.14
C SER A 354 28.54 -25.67 29.35
N GLY A 355 29.28 -24.95 28.54
CA GLY A 355 30.26 -25.38 27.57
C GLY A 355 30.98 -26.70 27.88
N VAL A 356 31.13 -27.49 26.82
CA VAL A 356 32.03 -28.64 26.65
C VAL A 356 31.63 -29.92 27.41
N ASP A 357 31.00 -30.80 26.71
CA ASP A 357 31.30 -32.19 26.39
C ASP A 357 30.07 -32.94 25.90
N ASP A 358 30.32 -33.79 24.91
CA ASP A 358 29.45 -34.79 24.27
C ASP A 358 28.50 -34.32 23.13
N ILE A 359 29.11 -34.39 21.95
CA ILE A 359 28.40 -34.51 20.68
C ILE A 359 27.98 -35.97 20.47
N THR A 360 26.72 -36.27 20.66
CA THR A 360 26.14 -37.51 20.13
C THR A 360 25.12 -37.12 19.06
N ILE A 361 25.45 -37.40 17.82
CA ILE A 361 24.58 -37.25 16.64
C ILE A 361 23.60 -38.41 16.66
N ASN A 362 22.33 -38.12 16.79
CA ASN A 362 21.26 -39.06 16.49
C ASN A 362 20.48 -38.54 15.27
N ASP A 363 20.76 -39.18 14.14
CA ASP A 363 19.98 -39.11 12.91
C ASP A 363 18.56 -39.66 13.14
N SER A 364 17.57 -38.81 13.09
CA SER A 364 16.18 -39.25 12.97
C SER A 364 15.74 -39.03 11.51
N LYS A 365 15.70 -40.10 10.76
CA LYS A 365 15.10 -40.23 9.44
C LYS A 365 13.64 -39.74 9.49
N SER A 366 13.33 -38.67 8.78
CA SER A 366 11.98 -38.29 8.42
C SER A 366 11.47 -39.14 7.27
N GLN A 367 10.40 -39.87 7.52
CA GLN A 367 9.76 -40.74 6.54
C GLN A 367 8.98 -39.90 5.54
N ASN A 368 9.20 -40.25 4.26
CA ASN A 368 8.43 -39.78 3.11
C ASN A 368 6.93 -40.05 3.26
N ALA A 369 6.14 -39.01 3.33
CA ALA A 369 4.69 -39.11 3.12
C ALA A 369 4.39 -39.07 1.61
N SER A 370 3.85 -40.17 1.11
CA SER A 370 3.44 -40.38 -0.25
C SER A 370 2.46 -39.31 -0.76
N LYS A 371 2.76 -38.77 -1.93
CA LYS A 371 1.86 -37.95 -2.75
C LYS A 371 0.62 -38.77 -3.08
N LYS A 372 -0.53 -38.36 -2.53
CA LYS A 372 -1.83 -38.64 -3.16
C LYS A 372 -2.07 -37.53 -4.18
N GLU A 373 -2.05 -37.88 -5.44
CA GLU A 373 -2.58 -37.07 -6.52
C GLU A 373 -4.09 -36.95 -6.30
N SER A 374 -4.53 -35.74 -6.03
CA SER A 374 -5.96 -35.40 -6.01
C SER A 374 -6.45 -35.28 -7.46
N GLU A 375 -7.54 -35.97 -7.74
CA GLU A 375 -8.25 -36.03 -9.02
C GLU A 375 -8.56 -34.63 -9.61
N PRO A 376 -8.70 -34.52 -10.94
CA PRO A 376 -9.02 -33.28 -11.61
C PRO A 376 -10.47 -32.86 -11.28
N TYR A 377 -10.58 -31.75 -10.57
CA TYR A 377 -11.86 -31.10 -10.30
C TYR A 377 -12.41 -30.52 -11.60
N SER A 378 -13.53 -31.11 -12.09
CA SER A 378 -14.33 -30.57 -13.19
C SER A 378 -15.15 -29.40 -12.66
N ASP A 379 -14.77 -28.20 -12.96
CA ASP A 379 -15.54 -26.98 -12.71
C ASP A 379 -16.20 -26.55 -14.03
N GLU A 380 -17.42 -26.86 -14.20
CA GLU A 380 -18.35 -26.13 -15.06
C GLU A 380 -18.75 -24.84 -14.32
N GLU A 381 -18.04 -23.76 -14.54
CA GLU A 381 -18.46 -22.41 -14.18
C GLU A 381 -18.15 -21.44 -15.32
N ASP A 382 -19.13 -21.30 -16.22
CA ASP A 382 -19.25 -20.18 -17.16
C ASP A 382 -19.70 -18.87 -16.48
N THR A 383 -19.67 -18.80 -15.14
CA THR A 383 -20.07 -17.60 -14.38
C THR A 383 -18.88 -16.69 -14.15
N VAL A 384 -19.05 -15.40 -14.49
CA VAL A 384 -18.08 -14.33 -14.23
C VAL A 384 -17.79 -14.26 -12.72
N THR A 385 -16.60 -14.68 -12.31
CA THR A 385 -16.21 -14.74 -10.89
C THR A 385 -15.97 -13.33 -10.31
N GLN A 386 -15.95 -13.24 -8.98
CA GLN A 386 -15.60 -11.98 -8.26
C GLN A 386 -14.25 -11.43 -8.72
N GLY A 387 -13.25 -12.31 -8.89
CA GLY A 387 -11.93 -11.91 -9.38
C GLY A 387 -11.94 -11.33 -10.79
N ASP A 388 -12.81 -11.82 -11.68
CA ASP A 388 -12.97 -11.26 -13.03
C ASP A 388 -13.57 -9.86 -12.98
N LYS A 389 -14.59 -9.65 -12.15
CA LYS A 389 -15.21 -8.34 -11.94
C LYS A 389 -14.18 -7.32 -11.41
N LEU A 390 -13.37 -7.72 -10.44
CA LEU A 390 -12.33 -6.84 -9.88
C LEU A 390 -11.23 -6.50 -10.91
N ARG A 391 -10.80 -7.48 -11.73
CA ARG A 391 -9.85 -7.24 -12.83
C ARG A 391 -10.42 -6.30 -13.88
N ALA A 392 -11.66 -6.52 -14.32
CA ALA A 392 -12.32 -5.66 -15.29
C ALA A 392 -12.42 -4.21 -14.82
N LEU A 393 -12.66 -4.00 -13.54
CA LEU A 393 -12.70 -2.65 -12.95
C LEU A 393 -11.32 -2.00 -12.89
N LYS A 394 -10.27 -2.75 -12.56
CA LYS A 394 -8.89 -2.24 -12.64
C LYS A 394 -8.53 -1.81 -14.07
N SER A 395 -8.90 -2.59 -15.08
CA SER A 395 -8.69 -2.22 -16.48
C SER A 395 -9.36 -0.89 -16.87
N ARG A 396 -10.63 -0.72 -16.46
CA ARG A 396 -11.39 0.52 -16.74
C ARG A 396 -10.77 1.76 -16.08
N ARG A 397 -10.16 1.61 -14.91
CA ARG A 397 -9.45 2.70 -14.22
C ARG A 397 -8.25 3.18 -15.03
N GLN A 398 -7.48 2.26 -15.57
CA GLN A 398 -6.30 2.58 -16.38
C GLN A 398 -6.66 3.28 -17.69
N SER A 399 -7.70 2.83 -18.38
CA SER A 399 -8.20 3.51 -19.60
C SER A 399 -8.58 4.96 -19.34
N LYS A 400 -9.19 5.27 -18.17
CA LYS A 400 -9.52 6.65 -17.77
C LYS A 400 -8.28 7.49 -17.44
N ARG A 401 -7.24 6.92 -16.84
CA ARG A 401 -5.98 7.64 -16.54
C ARG A 401 -5.22 7.99 -17.81
N ASN A 402 -5.23 7.11 -18.82
CA ASN A 402 -4.55 7.31 -20.10
C ASN A 402 -5.29 8.29 -21.03
N SER A 403 -6.58 8.56 -20.79
CA SER A 403 -7.40 9.48 -21.60
C SER A 403 -7.43 10.92 -21.08
N ILE A 404 -6.76 11.25 -19.97
CA ILE A 404 -6.61 12.64 -19.51
C ILE A 404 -5.34 13.21 -20.14
N PRO A 405 -5.42 14.19 -21.06
CA PRO A 405 -4.23 14.78 -21.69
C PRO A 405 -3.35 15.45 -20.62
N LEU A 406 -2.05 15.24 -20.70
CA LEU A 406 -1.01 15.83 -19.84
C LEU A 406 -0.98 17.38 -19.84
N THR A 407 -1.87 18.03 -20.55
CA THR A 407 -1.91 19.48 -20.78
C THR A 407 -2.49 20.29 -19.62
N ILE A 408 -3.09 19.66 -18.60
CA ILE A 408 -3.76 20.38 -17.50
C ILE A 408 -2.83 20.63 -16.28
N ILE A 409 -1.64 20.01 -16.25
CA ILE A 409 -0.75 20.12 -15.06
C ILE A 409 0.28 21.27 -15.19
N LEU A 410 0.38 21.95 -16.34
CA LEU A 410 1.40 22.99 -16.59
C LEU A 410 0.87 24.43 -16.72
N GLN A 411 -0.40 24.70 -16.44
CA GLN A 411 -0.95 26.06 -16.53
C GLN A 411 -1.28 26.69 -15.18
N SER A 412 -0.28 26.85 -14.32
CA SER A 412 -0.42 27.79 -13.19
C SER A 412 0.92 28.38 -12.78
N SER A 413 1.61 29.04 -13.71
CA SER A 413 2.58 30.10 -13.36
C SER A 413 3.18 30.76 -14.61
N VAL A 414 2.44 31.62 -15.29
CA VAL A 414 3.08 32.74 -16.01
C VAL A 414 2.15 33.94 -15.91
N HIS A 415 2.56 34.94 -15.19
CA HIS A 415 1.93 36.26 -15.13
C HIS A 415 2.19 37.03 -16.44
N LYS A 416 1.13 37.67 -16.93
CA LYS A 416 1.07 38.59 -18.06
C LYS A 416 1.99 39.80 -17.85
N SER A 417 2.72 40.15 -18.90
CA SER A 417 2.99 41.56 -19.23
C SER A 417 2.73 41.81 -20.70
N LYS A 418 1.83 42.78 -20.97
CA LYS A 418 1.46 43.30 -22.29
C LYS A 418 2.56 44.19 -22.84
N LYS A 419 2.83 44.11 -24.14
CA LYS A 419 2.87 45.31 -25.03
C LYS A 419 3.00 44.90 -26.51
N THR A 420 1.99 45.33 -27.25
CA THR A 420 1.92 45.92 -28.63
C THR A 420 2.75 45.38 -29.79
N GLU A 421 1.99 45.00 -30.81
CA GLU A 421 2.31 44.80 -32.22
C GLU A 421 2.76 46.12 -32.96
N PRO A 422 3.23 46.12 -34.24
CA PRO A 422 2.71 45.39 -35.39
C PRO A 422 3.71 44.97 -36.51
N GLY A 423 3.30 43.97 -37.32
CA GLY A 423 3.29 44.11 -38.82
C GLY A 423 4.36 43.42 -39.64
N ILE A 424 3.86 42.65 -40.64
CA ILE A 424 4.31 42.42 -42.02
C ILE A 424 5.12 41.15 -42.36
N SER A 425 4.39 40.17 -42.90
CA SER A 425 4.41 39.49 -44.21
C SER A 425 5.71 38.87 -44.78
N ALA A 426 5.50 37.65 -45.24
CA ALA A 426 5.88 37.01 -46.49
C ALA A 426 7.06 36.01 -46.57
N ASN A 427 6.65 34.81 -46.87
CA ASN A 427 7.13 33.84 -47.91
C ASN A 427 8.57 33.27 -47.95
N ALA A 428 8.53 31.95 -47.97
CA ALA A 428 9.07 31.03 -48.99
C ALA A 428 10.45 30.37 -48.81
N ASN A 429 10.37 29.03 -48.92
CA ASN A 429 11.31 28.10 -49.59
C ASN A 429 12.44 27.42 -48.84
N ILE A 430 12.27 26.08 -48.81
CA ILE A 430 13.26 25.00 -48.67
C ILE A 430 14.30 25.06 -49.82
N PRO A 431 15.59 24.66 -49.65
CA PRO A 431 15.91 23.26 -49.87
C PRO A 431 17.06 22.62 -49.03
N LYS A 432 17.11 21.29 -49.15
CA LYS A 432 18.11 20.32 -48.66
C LYS A 432 19.53 20.55 -49.18
N ARG A 433 20.57 20.15 -48.40
CA ARG A 433 21.62 19.18 -48.82
C ARG A 433 22.81 19.08 -47.85
N THR A 434 23.07 17.87 -47.38
CA THR A 434 24.31 17.05 -47.25
C THR A 434 25.69 17.73 -47.15
N THR A 435 26.54 17.39 -46.21
CA THR A 435 27.66 16.47 -46.12
C THR A 435 28.81 16.94 -45.19
N ARG A 436 29.35 15.97 -44.44
CA ARG A 436 30.76 15.63 -44.15
C ARG A 436 31.59 16.40 -43.10
N SER A 437 31.79 15.65 -42.00
CA SER A 437 33.02 15.37 -41.21
C SER A 437 34.13 16.42 -41.04
N THR A 438 34.49 16.68 -39.77
CA THR A 438 35.85 16.49 -39.25
C THR A 438 35.87 16.50 -37.72
N ALA A 439 36.68 15.62 -37.16
CA ALA A 439 36.87 15.39 -35.76
C ALA A 439 37.74 16.46 -35.07
N ARG A 440 37.39 16.87 -33.84
CA ARG A 440 38.37 17.34 -32.87
C ARG A 440 37.94 16.95 -31.44
N LYS A 441 38.85 16.25 -30.77
CA LYS A 441 38.81 15.87 -29.33
C LYS A 441 38.83 17.11 -28.46
N SER A 442 37.93 17.17 -27.46
CA SER A 442 38.20 17.86 -26.19
C SER A 442 37.32 17.31 -25.06
N SER A 443 38.00 16.91 -24.02
CA SER A 443 37.67 16.61 -22.61
C SER A 443 36.20 16.57 -22.19
N PHE A 444 35.79 15.37 -21.78
CA PHE A 444 34.59 15.07 -21.00
C PHE A 444 34.71 15.64 -19.59
N LYS A 445 33.89 16.62 -19.25
CA LYS A 445 33.41 16.84 -17.89
C LYS A 445 31.99 16.26 -17.81
N SER A 446 31.84 15.16 -17.06
CA SER A 446 30.59 14.48 -16.86
C SER A 446 29.59 15.37 -16.09
N LEU A 447 28.55 15.77 -16.78
CA LEU A 447 27.35 16.35 -16.19
C LEU A 447 26.40 15.19 -15.82
N MET A 448 26.25 14.93 -14.51
CA MET A 448 25.22 14.02 -14.02
C MET A 448 23.83 14.53 -14.38
N PRO A 449 22.86 13.62 -14.69
CA PRO A 449 21.51 13.99 -15.04
C PRO A 449 20.79 14.70 -13.89
N GLN A 450 20.06 15.77 -14.18
CA GLN A 450 19.27 16.57 -13.22
C GLN A 450 18.30 15.75 -12.35
N ARG A 451 17.95 14.53 -12.77
CA ARG A 451 17.06 13.61 -12.06
C ARG A 451 17.69 13.04 -10.77
N GLU A 452 19.00 12.82 -10.74
CA GLU A 452 19.70 12.34 -9.54
C GLU A 452 19.97 13.45 -8.52
N ARG A 453 20.17 14.70 -8.94
CA ARG A 453 20.24 15.84 -8.05
C ARG A 453 18.94 16.05 -7.27
N ARG A 454 17.77 15.97 -7.94
CA ARG A 454 16.46 16.07 -7.29
C ARG A 454 16.18 14.92 -6.31
N LYS A 455 16.68 13.70 -6.57
CA LYS A 455 16.60 12.57 -5.63
C LYS A 455 17.45 12.77 -4.38
N ARG A 456 18.67 13.31 -4.52
CA ARG A 456 19.55 13.63 -3.38
C ARG A 456 18.98 14.75 -2.52
N ASP A 457 18.45 15.81 -3.10
CA ASP A 457 17.87 16.92 -2.37
C ASP A 457 16.59 16.52 -1.63
N ALA A 458 15.76 15.64 -2.19
CA ALA A 458 14.59 15.06 -1.53
C ALA A 458 14.99 14.16 -0.35
N LEU A 459 16.00 13.29 -0.52
CA LEU A 459 16.53 12.42 0.52
C LEU A 459 17.22 13.20 1.65
N GLN A 460 17.88 14.31 1.34
CA GLN A 460 18.52 15.17 2.35
C GLN A 460 17.49 15.96 3.14
N GLN A 461 16.39 16.39 2.52
CA GLN A 461 15.26 17.04 3.21
C GLN A 461 14.48 16.06 4.11
N ILE A 462 14.37 14.78 3.72
CA ILE A 462 13.75 13.73 4.55
C ILE A 462 14.65 13.40 5.77
N ARG A 463 15.97 13.32 5.59
CA ARG A 463 16.93 13.11 6.70
C ARG A 463 16.91 14.21 7.76
N LEU A 464 16.60 15.44 7.39
CA LEU A 464 16.44 16.55 8.35
C LEU A 464 15.11 16.46 9.14
N CYS A 465 14.19 15.54 8.79
CA CYS A 465 12.96 15.30 9.53
C CYS A 465 13.02 14.10 10.48
N SER A 466 14.04 13.24 10.37
CA SER A 466 14.27 12.11 11.26
C SER A 466 15.39 12.47 12.25
N ALA A 467 15.02 13.05 13.41
CA ALA A 467 15.90 13.00 14.55
C ALA A 467 16.07 11.52 14.96
N PRO A 468 17.29 11.07 15.34
CA PRO A 468 17.49 9.69 15.77
C PRO A 468 16.66 9.42 17.03
N ILE A 469 15.93 8.34 17.02
CA ILE A 469 15.13 7.86 18.16
C ILE A 469 16.11 7.48 19.27
N PRO A 470 16.04 8.07 20.49
CA PRO A 470 16.79 7.55 21.62
C PRO A 470 16.26 6.15 21.94
N ARG A 471 17.12 5.13 21.86
CA ARG A 471 16.83 3.79 22.35
C ARG A 471 16.67 3.85 23.87
N THR A 472 15.45 3.92 24.38
CA THR A 472 15.17 3.67 25.78
C THR A 472 15.43 2.20 26.05
N ARG A 473 16.50 1.89 26.76
CA ARG A 473 16.72 0.61 27.42
C ARG A 473 15.63 0.47 28.49
N THR A 474 14.66 -0.39 28.23
CA THR A 474 13.74 -0.87 29.27
C THR A 474 14.52 -1.84 30.14
N VAL A 475 14.91 -1.40 31.32
CA VAL A 475 15.39 -2.29 32.40
C VAL A 475 14.16 -2.99 32.94
N LEU A 476 14.03 -4.27 32.68
CA LEU A 476 13.08 -5.15 33.37
C LEU A 476 13.61 -5.41 34.79
N ARG A 477 12.82 -4.99 35.76
CA ARG A 477 12.83 -5.57 37.10
C ARG A 477 11.78 -6.68 37.18
#